data_b2e8f6d7d4920ea852b88d3d67fd980b
#
_entry.id   b2e8f6d7d4920ea852b88d3d67fd980b
#
_cell.length_a   1.000
_cell.length_b   1.000
_cell.length_c   1.000
_cell.angle_alpha   90.00
_cell.angle_beta   90.00
_cell.angle_gamma   90.00
#
_symmetry.space_group_name_H-M   'P 1'
#
loop_
_entity.id
_entity.type
_entity.pdbx_description
1 polymer ?
#
loop_
_entity_poly.entity_id
_entity_poly.type
_entity_poly.pdbx_seq_one_letter_code
_entity_poly.pdbx_strand_id
1 'polypeptide(L)'
;VPGVTRDEMVKTACFCQSHGRLVAAHVRDDADNVFGAVEELVSIGRQLDLPVQVSHVGSMGGFGQMERLLALIDRYRASGMELSGDCYPYDAFSTRIGETTYDEGFLERYCTQYSAIEICEGMYKGQRCTERLFHELRQTAPDTLTVCHVMKAEDVALALSHPAIMLASDGLMDRGQGHPRGAGAFPRLLCRYVAAGKMNLDDAVAKMSAMPAQKLGLTRKGTLRKDADADIVIFDMDRIRD
;
A
#
# COMPACT_ATOMS: atom_id res chain seq x y z
N VAL A 1 1.52 -12.31 5.98
CA VAL A 1 0.25 -12.81 6.49
C VAL A 1 0.53 -13.87 7.53
N PRO A 2 0.07 -13.72 8.77
CA PRO A 2 0.23 -14.74 9.79
C PRO A 2 -0.32 -16.10 9.31
N GLY A 3 0.41 -17.18 9.58
CA GLY A 3 -0.01 -18.54 9.22
C GLY A 3 0.43 -19.04 7.84
N VAL A 4 0.84 -18.17 6.92
CA VAL A 4 1.43 -18.61 5.64
C VAL A 4 2.89 -18.98 5.87
N THR A 5 3.26 -20.23 5.56
CA THR A 5 4.63 -20.70 5.69
C THR A 5 5.50 -20.21 4.52
N ARG A 6 6.82 -20.17 4.73
CA ARG A 6 7.76 -19.85 3.64
C ARG A 6 7.65 -20.84 2.46
N ASP A 7 7.40 -22.11 2.73
CA ASP A 7 7.24 -23.13 1.69
C ASP A 7 6.00 -22.90 0.83
N GLU A 8 4.89 -22.45 1.41
CA GLU A 8 3.68 -22.06 0.67
C GLU A 8 3.93 -20.82 -0.19
N MET A 9 4.64 -19.82 0.34
CA MET A 9 5.04 -18.65 -0.44
C MET A 9 5.92 -19.04 -1.64
N VAL A 10 6.93 -19.90 -1.43
CA VAL A 10 7.81 -20.41 -2.50
C VAL A 10 7.01 -21.19 -3.54
N LYS A 11 6.09 -22.08 -3.14
CA LYS A 11 5.23 -22.82 -4.08
C LYS A 11 4.38 -21.88 -4.95
N THR A 12 3.78 -20.88 -4.34
CA THR A 12 3.00 -19.87 -5.06
C THR A 12 3.89 -19.06 -6.03
N ALA A 13 5.07 -18.65 -5.57
CA ALA A 13 6.03 -17.92 -6.38
C ALA A 13 6.57 -18.76 -7.57
N CYS A 14 6.78 -20.07 -7.39
CA CYS A 14 7.13 -20.97 -8.51
C CYS A 14 6.06 -20.98 -9.61
N PHE A 15 4.79 -20.88 -9.24
CA PHE A 15 3.72 -20.76 -10.22
C PHE A 15 3.80 -19.43 -10.97
N CYS A 16 4.10 -18.32 -10.29
CA CYS A 16 4.34 -17.03 -10.93
C CYS A 16 5.54 -17.10 -11.92
N GLN A 17 6.64 -17.76 -11.51
CA GLN A 17 7.82 -17.95 -12.34
C GLN A 17 7.48 -18.68 -13.64
N SER A 18 6.77 -19.79 -13.56
CA SER A 18 6.41 -20.60 -14.74
C SER A 18 5.53 -19.87 -15.74
N HIS A 19 4.90 -18.77 -15.34
CA HIS A 19 4.02 -17.94 -16.17
C HIS A 19 4.63 -16.56 -16.49
N GLY A 20 5.89 -16.31 -16.15
CA GLY A 20 6.56 -15.02 -16.37
C GLY A 20 5.85 -13.85 -15.65
N ARG A 21 5.40 -14.07 -14.40
CA ARG A 21 4.67 -13.09 -13.60
C ARG A 21 5.47 -12.69 -12.38
N LEU A 22 5.23 -11.48 -11.89
CA LEU A 22 5.79 -10.98 -10.63
C LEU A 22 5.04 -11.55 -9.42
N VAL A 23 5.67 -11.44 -8.24
CA VAL A 23 5.01 -11.63 -6.95
C VAL A 23 4.81 -10.27 -6.30
N ALA A 24 3.57 -9.88 -6.07
CA ALA A 24 3.22 -8.73 -5.23
C ALA A 24 2.66 -9.23 -3.91
N ALA A 25 3.12 -8.70 -2.80
CA ALA A 25 2.72 -9.19 -1.49
C ALA A 25 2.57 -8.07 -0.45
N HIS A 26 1.51 -8.18 0.35
CA HIS A 26 1.47 -7.65 1.70
C HIS A 26 2.51 -8.45 2.51
N VAL A 27 3.60 -7.81 2.93
CA VAL A 27 4.67 -8.48 3.68
C VAL A 27 4.20 -8.88 5.08
N ARG A 28 4.87 -9.84 5.68
CA ARG A 28 4.43 -10.53 6.91
C ARG A 28 4.25 -9.60 8.10
N ASP A 29 5.11 -8.61 8.25
CA ASP A 29 5.18 -7.70 9.37
C ASP A 29 5.34 -6.24 8.93
N ASP A 30 5.01 -5.34 9.83
CA ASP A 30 5.07 -3.89 9.65
C ASP A 30 5.93 -3.22 10.74
N ALA A 31 5.95 -1.89 10.76
CA ALA A 31 6.69 -1.06 11.71
C ALA A 31 8.15 -1.53 11.84
N ASP A 32 8.65 -1.81 13.03
CA ASP A 32 10.05 -2.16 13.26
C ASP A 32 10.45 -3.52 12.66
N ASN A 33 9.50 -4.41 12.41
CA ASN A 33 9.72 -5.73 11.82
C ASN A 33 9.66 -5.75 10.29
N VAL A 34 9.29 -4.63 9.65
CA VAL A 34 9.12 -4.54 8.18
C VAL A 34 10.35 -4.98 7.39
N PHE A 35 11.55 -4.73 7.93
CA PHE A 35 12.82 -5.02 7.25
C PHE A 35 12.98 -6.53 7.00
N GLY A 36 12.81 -7.34 8.05
CA GLY A 36 12.88 -8.81 7.93
C GLY A 36 11.79 -9.37 7.01
N ALA A 37 10.59 -8.80 7.07
CA ALA A 37 9.48 -9.21 6.22
C ALA A 37 9.72 -8.90 4.72
N VAL A 38 10.34 -7.76 4.42
CA VAL A 38 10.77 -7.43 3.04
C VAL A 38 11.93 -8.33 2.60
N GLU A 39 12.89 -8.62 3.48
CA GLU A 39 14.01 -9.52 3.18
C GLU A 39 13.53 -10.95 2.91
N GLU A 40 12.50 -11.43 3.61
CA GLU A 40 11.86 -12.72 3.32
C GLU A 40 11.32 -12.74 1.88
N LEU A 41 10.55 -11.75 1.46
CA LEU A 41 9.99 -11.63 0.11
C LEU A 41 11.11 -11.55 -0.95
N VAL A 42 12.12 -10.72 -0.71
CA VAL A 42 13.28 -10.57 -1.60
C VAL A 42 14.05 -11.88 -1.73
N SER A 43 14.20 -12.64 -0.63
CA SER A 43 14.89 -13.95 -0.67
C SER A 43 14.20 -14.94 -1.59
N ILE A 44 12.87 -14.94 -1.61
CA ILE A 44 12.06 -15.78 -2.51
C ILE A 44 12.22 -15.32 -3.96
N GLY A 45 12.13 -14.01 -4.21
CA GLY A 45 12.36 -13.45 -5.55
C GLY A 45 13.73 -13.79 -6.11
N ARG A 46 14.79 -13.70 -5.30
CA ARG A 46 16.15 -14.08 -5.69
C ARG A 46 16.29 -15.58 -5.95
N GLN A 47 15.71 -16.40 -5.08
CA GLN A 47 15.76 -17.86 -5.23
C GLN A 47 15.16 -18.31 -6.55
N LEU A 48 14.14 -17.62 -7.05
CA LEU A 48 13.36 -17.99 -8.21
C LEU A 48 13.62 -17.09 -9.44
N ASP A 49 14.53 -16.13 -9.32
CA ASP A 49 14.78 -15.10 -10.35
C ASP A 49 13.48 -14.40 -10.80
N LEU A 50 12.73 -13.86 -9.83
CA LEU A 50 11.43 -13.25 -10.03
C LEU A 50 11.41 -11.77 -9.66
N PRO A 51 10.74 -10.93 -10.45
CA PRO A 51 10.36 -9.59 -9.99
C PRO A 51 9.46 -9.68 -8.77
N VAL A 52 9.71 -8.82 -7.77
CA VAL A 52 8.84 -8.71 -6.60
C VAL A 52 8.38 -7.29 -6.37
N GLN A 53 7.22 -7.15 -5.73
CA GLN A 53 6.66 -5.88 -5.33
C GLN A 53 6.19 -5.94 -3.88
N VAL A 54 6.62 -4.97 -3.09
CA VAL A 54 6.12 -4.75 -1.73
C VAL A 54 4.85 -3.92 -1.84
N SER A 55 3.71 -4.48 -1.49
CA SER A 55 2.43 -3.77 -1.53
C SER A 55 2.35 -2.73 -0.42
N HIS A 56 1.68 -1.61 -0.71
CA HIS A 56 1.31 -0.52 0.20
C HIS A 56 2.38 -0.20 1.28
N VAL A 57 3.62 0.09 0.84
CA VAL A 57 4.77 0.35 1.74
C VAL A 57 4.46 1.41 2.81
N GLY A 58 3.52 2.33 2.53
CA GLY A 58 3.05 3.34 3.47
C GLY A 58 2.53 2.72 4.76
N SER A 59 1.66 1.70 4.66
CA SER A 59 1.13 1.00 5.82
C SER A 59 2.07 -0.05 6.42
N MET A 60 3.22 -0.32 5.77
CA MET A 60 4.24 -1.23 6.31
C MET A 60 5.33 -0.49 7.09
N GLY A 61 5.79 0.66 6.59
CA GLY A 61 6.90 1.43 7.17
C GLY A 61 6.60 2.89 7.47
N GLY A 62 5.34 3.32 7.39
CA GLY A 62 4.91 4.71 7.60
C GLY A 62 4.78 5.14 9.06
N PHE A 63 5.56 4.53 9.95
CA PHE A 63 5.55 4.79 11.39
C PHE A 63 6.91 5.37 11.87
N GLY A 64 7.73 5.88 10.94
CA GLY A 64 9.08 6.40 11.17
C GLY A 64 10.19 5.54 10.57
N GLN A 65 9.86 4.44 9.89
CA GLN A 65 10.82 3.52 9.29
C GLN A 65 11.06 3.77 7.80
N MET A 66 10.31 4.67 7.15
CA MET A 66 10.24 4.78 5.69
C MET A 66 11.58 5.06 5.03
N GLU A 67 12.37 5.98 5.54
CA GLU A 67 13.70 6.29 4.99
C GLU A 67 14.59 5.04 4.93
N ARG A 68 14.64 4.27 6.02
CA ARG A 68 15.41 3.03 6.10
C ARG A 68 14.85 1.94 5.19
N LEU A 69 13.51 1.87 5.05
CA LEU A 69 12.85 0.91 4.19
C LEU A 69 13.15 1.20 2.71
N LEU A 70 13.11 2.45 2.30
CA LEU A 70 13.48 2.85 0.93
C LEU A 70 14.96 2.60 0.65
N ALA A 71 15.85 2.88 1.59
CA ALA A 71 17.27 2.55 1.48
C ALA A 71 17.51 1.03 1.34
N LEU A 72 16.71 0.19 2.03
CA LEU A 72 16.75 -1.26 1.87
C LEU A 72 16.32 -1.67 0.46
N ILE A 73 15.24 -1.10 -0.06
CA ILE A 73 14.75 -1.32 -1.43
C ILE A 73 15.85 -0.94 -2.44
N ASP A 74 16.46 0.22 -2.30
CA ASP A 74 17.52 0.68 -3.20
C ASP A 74 18.76 -0.22 -3.17
N ARG A 75 19.16 -0.69 -2.00
CA ARG A 75 20.28 -1.64 -1.86
C ARG A 75 20.03 -2.92 -2.66
N TYR A 76 18.82 -3.46 -2.61
CA TYR A 76 18.47 -4.65 -3.37
C TYR A 76 18.37 -4.37 -4.88
N ARG A 77 17.82 -3.24 -5.27
CA ARG A 77 17.78 -2.79 -6.67
C ARG A 77 19.18 -2.59 -7.24
N ALA A 78 20.08 -1.97 -6.49
CA ALA A 78 21.49 -1.80 -6.88
C ALA A 78 22.23 -3.15 -7.05
N SER A 79 21.79 -4.22 -6.38
CA SER A 79 22.30 -5.58 -6.56
C SER A 79 21.68 -6.32 -7.75
N GLY A 80 20.90 -5.66 -8.61
CA GLY A 80 20.28 -6.24 -9.80
C GLY A 80 18.89 -6.86 -9.55
N MET A 81 18.34 -6.75 -8.34
CA MET A 81 17.01 -7.27 -8.05
C MET A 81 15.92 -6.38 -8.67
N GLU A 82 14.99 -6.98 -9.40
CA GLU A 82 13.81 -6.26 -9.89
C GLU A 82 12.77 -6.12 -8.76
N LEU A 83 12.99 -5.13 -7.90
CA LEU A 83 12.19 -4.81 -6.71
C LEU A 83 11.48 -3.47 -6.88
N SER A 84 10.20 -3.42 -6.56
CA SER A 84 9.36 -2.21 -6.53
C SER A 84 8.45 -2.25 -5.33
N GLY A 85 7.76 -1.14 -5.09
CA GLY A 85 6.67 -1.07 -4.14
C GLY A 85 5.53 -0.20 -4.67
N ASP A 86 4.45 -0.16 -3.91
CA ASP A 86 3.38 0.80 -4.13
C ASP A 86 2.96 1.47 -2.83
N CYS A 87 2.31 2.62 -2.95
CA CYS A 87 1.83 3.40 -1.82
C CYS A 87 0.58 4.17 -2.21
N TYR A 88 -0.34 4.36 -1.26
CA TYR A 88 -1.49 5.27 -1.41
C TYR A 88 -1.23 6.59 -0.67
N PRO A 89 -1.83 7.71 -1.11
CA PRO A 89 -1.51 9.06 -0.59
C PRO A 89 -2.33 9.44 0.64
N TYR A 90 -2.49 8.52 1.58
CA TYR A 90 -3.19 8.73 2.86
C TYR A 90 -2.34 8.22 4.02
N ASP A 91 -2.44 8.89 5.14
CA ASP A 91 -1.72 8.61 6.39
C ASP A 91 -2.52 7.76 7.39
N ALA A 92 -3.43 6.96 6.85
CA ALA A 92 -4.23 6.00 7.60
C ALA A 92 -4.40 4.72 6.78
N PHE A 93 -4.46 3.58 7.45
CA PHE A 93 -4.80 2.32 6.81
C PHE A 93 -6.22 1.88 7.17
N SER A 94 -6.76 0.92 6.41
CA SER A 94 -8.08 0.35 6.66
C SER A 94 -7.99 -1.16 6.71
N THR A 95 -8.61 -1.73 7.75
CA THR A 95 -8.76 -3.17 7.93
C THR A 95 -9.99 -3.47 8.79
N ARG A 96 -10.34 -4.75 8.96
CA ARG A 96 -11.42 -5.16 9.86
C ARG A 96 -10.92 -5.16 11.31
N ILE A 97 -11.80 -4.86 12.26
CA ILE A 97 -11.43 -4.74 13.67
C ILE A 97 -10.96 -6.09 14.27
N GLY A 98 -11.38 -7.20 13.69
CA GLY A 98 -10.98 -8.55 14.09
C GLY A 98 -9.66 -9.04 13.54
N GLU A 99 -9.03 -8.28 12.61
CA GLU A 99 -7.78 -8.70 11.98
C GLU A 99 -6.58 -8.69 12.94
N THR A 100 -5.58 -9.49 12.60
CA THR A 100 -4.35 -9.66 13.40
C THR A 100 -3.53 -8.39 13.53
N THR A 101 -3.74 -7.40 12.66
CA THR A 101 -3.19 -6.05 12.77
C THR A 101 -3.46 -5.41 14.15
N TYR A 102 -4.59 -5.75 14.76
CA TYR A 102 -5.02 -5.24 16.07
C TYR A 102 -4.84 -6.25 17.20
N ASP A 103 -4.02 -7.28 17.03
CA ASP A 103 -3.71 -8.22 18.10
C ASP A 103 -2.86 -7.55 19.19
N GLU A 104 -2.69 -8.23 20.30
CA GLU A 104 -1.95 -7.75 21.47
C GLU A 104 -0.62 -7.10 21.06
N GLY A 105 -0.31 -5.94 21.65
CA GLY A 105 0.89 -5.16 21.35
C GLY A 105 0.72 -4.12 20.21
N PHE A 106 -0.44 -4.00 19.56
CA PHE A 106 -0.59 -3.04 18.45
C PHE A 106 -0.50 -1.57 18.90
N LEU A 107 -0.93 -1.25 20.12
CA LEU A 107 -0.84 0.11 20.66
C LEU A 107 0.61 0.56 20.80
N GLU A 108 1.47 -0.30 21.31
CA GLU A 108 2.90 -0.08 21.44
C GLU A 108 3.60 -0.05 20.08
N ARG A 109 3.27 -1.00 19.19
CA ARG A 109 3.83 -1.11 17.83
C ARG A 109 3.61 0.16 17.01
N TYR A 110 2.45 0.77 17.11
CA TYR A 110 2.12 2.01 16.40
C TYR A 110 2.26 3.27 17.26
N CYS A 111 2.72 3.16 18.51
CA CYS A 111 2.80 4.27 19.47
C CYS A 111 1.49 5.05 19.54
N THR A 112 0.35 4.38 19.74
CA THR A 112 -0.99 4.94 19.56
C THR A 112 -1.95 4.58 20.70
N GLN A 113 -3.21 4.95 20.52
CA GLN A 113 -4.31 4.69 21.43
C GLN A 113 -5.54 4.18 20.64
N TYR A 114 -6.49 3.56 21.32
CA TYR A 114 -7.75 3.08 20.71
C TYR A 114 -8.49 4.16 19.92
N SER A 115 -8.41 5.42 20.33
CA SER A 115 -9.04 6.57 19.66
C SER A 115 -8.44 6.88 18.27
N ALA A 116 -7.32 6.28 17.88
CA ALA A 116 -6.83 6.35 16.51
C ALA A 116 -7.69 5.53 15.53
N ILE A 117 -8.47 4.58 16.04
CA ILE A 117 -9.32 3.72 15.22
C ILE A 117 -10.69 4.38 15.05
N GLU A 118 -11.09 4.61 13.81
CA GLU A 118 -12.41 5.10 13.40
C GLU A 118 -13.25 3.94 12.86
N ILE A 119 -14.49 3.83 13.32
CA ILE A 119 -15.45 2.83 12.86
C ILE A 119 -16.09 3.33 11.57
N CYS A 120 -16.07 2.51 10.50
CA CYS A 120 -16.56 2.93 9.18
C CYS A 120 -17.98 2.51 8.87
N GLU A 121 -18.59 1.64 9.68
CA GLU A 121 -19.92 1.07 9.40
C GLU A 121 -20.71 0.78 10.68
N GLY A 122 -21.97 0.35 10.49
CA GLY A 122 -22.87 0.01 11.59
C GLY A 122 -23.31 1.21 12.41
N MET A 123 -23.80 0.92 13.62
CA MET A 123 -24.37 1.93 14.53
C MET A 123 -23.32 2.90 15.10
N TYR A 124 -22.05 2.53 15.06
CA TYR A 124 -20.92 3.33 15.55
C TYR A 124 -20.19 4.06 14.43
N LYS A 125 -20.71 4.09 13.21
CA LYS A 125 -20.07 4.72 12.06
C LYS A 125 -19.65 6.16 12.36
N GLY A 126 -18.37 6.48 12.06
CA GLY A 126 -17.76 7.78 12.27
C GLY A 126 -17.29 8.04 13.71
N GLN A 127 -17.51 7.10 14.62
CA GLN A 127 -17.01 7.23 15.99
C GLN A 127 -15.57 6.72 16.10
N ARG A 128 -14.81 7.34 17.00
CA ARG A 128 -13.50 6.85 17.41
C ARG A 128 -13.65 5.78 18.49
N CYS A 129 -12.85 4.72 18.42
CA CYS A 129 -12.88 3.66 19.40
C CYS A 129 -12.50 4.15 20.79
N THR A 130 -13.21 3.63 21.79
CA THR A 130 -12.69 3.49 23.16
C THR A 130 -12.20 2.06 23.34
N GLU A 131 -11.39 1.80 24.37
CA GLU A 131 -10.95 0.44 24.72
C GLU A 131 -12.13 -0.54 24.84
N ARG A 132 -13.19 -0.13 25.56
CA ARG A 132 -14.40 -0.94 25.72
C ARG A 132 -15.07 -1.26 24.38
N LEU A 133 -15.25 -0.25 23.51
CA LEU A 133 -15.87 -0.45 22.20
C LEU A 133 -15.03 -1.35 21.30
N PHE A 134 -13.70 -1.19 21.36
CA PHE A 134 -12.77 -2.04 20.62
C PHE A 134 -12.95 -3.52 20.98
N HIS A 135 -12.90 -3.85 22.27
CA HIS A 135 -13.08 -5.23 22.72
C HIS A 135 -14.47 -5.78 22.46
N GLU A 136 -15.51 -4.96 22.60
CA GLU A 136 -16.88 -5.31 22.27
C GLU A 136 -17.00 -5.70 20.79
N LEU A 137 -16.52 -4.85 19.87
CA LEU A 137 -16.63 -5.11 18.44
C LEU A 137 -15.77 -6.30 17.99
N ARG A 138 -14.59 -6.50 18.55
CA ARG A 138 -13.78 -7.69 18.24
C ARG A 138 -14.48 -8.99 18.59
N GLN A 139 -15.34 -9.00 19.62
CA GLN A 139 -16.08 -10.17 20.04
C GLN A 139 -17.40 -10.35 19.29
N THR A 140 -18.13 -9.26 19.03
CA THR A 140 -19.51 -9.31 18.54
C THR A 140 -19.64 -9.04 17.04
N ALA A 141 -18.70 -8.28 16.46
CA ALA A 141 -18.73 -7.88 15.05
C ALA A 141 -17.29 -7.71 14.48
N PRO A 142 -16.47 -8.79 14.46
CA PRO A 142 -15.06 -8.74 14.06
C PRO A 142 -14.86 -8.28 12.62
N ASP A 143 -15.85 -8.43 11.77
CA ASP A 143 -15.82 -8.01 10.36
C ASP A 143 -16.02 -6.48 10.17
N THR A 144 -16.28 -5.73 11.26
CA THR A 144 -16.49 -4.28 11.18
C THR A 144 -15.27 -3.57 10.57
N LEU A 145 -15.52 -2.83 9.49
CA LEU A 145 -14.48 -2.08 8.79
C LEU A 145 -14.07 -0.85 9.61
N THR A 146 -12.76 -0.63 9.69
CA THR A 146 -12.15 0.49 10.42
C THR A 146 -11.13 1.23 9.57
N VAL A 147 -10.83 2.47 9.97
CA VAL A 147 -9.67 3.25 9.52
C VAL A 147 -8.82 3.58 10.73
N CYS A 148 -7.53 3.28 10.66
CA CYS A 148 -6.58 3.55 11.73
C CYS A 148 -5.64 4.69 11.34
N HIS A 149 -5.69 5.79 12.08
CA HIS A 149 -4.96 7.04 11.81
C HIS A 149 -3.65 7.05 12.60
N VAL A 150 -2.65 6.33 12.12
CA VAL A 150 -1.37 6.10 12.83
C VAL A 150 -0.13 6.30 11.96
N MET A 151 -0.30 6.41 10.65
CA MET A 151 0.83 6.60 9.75
C MET A 151 1.27 8.07 9.74
N LYS A 152 2.56 8.30 9.51
CA LYS A 152 3.13 9.65 9.40
C LYS A 152 3.00 10.16 7.97
N ALA A 153 2.40 11.34 7.80
CA ALA A 153 2.19 11.95 6.49
C ALA A 153 3.52 12.20 5.74
N GLU A 154 4.59 12.53 6.47
CA GLU A 154 5.93 12.71 5.93
C GLU A 154 6.52 11.41 5.37
N ASP A 155 6.30 10.27 6.04
CA ASP A 155 6.74 8.95 5.57
C ASP A 155 5.99 8.55 4.29
N VAL A 156 4.68 8.81 4.23
CA VAL A 156 3.89 8.58 3.02
C VAL A 156 4.37 9.45 1.86
N ALA A 157 4.66 10.74 2.13
CA ALA A 157 5.19 11.64 1.12
C ALA A 157 6.57 11.21 0.62
N LEU A 158 7.44 10.74 1.51
CA LEU A 158 8.75 10.21 1.18
C LEU A 158 8.63 8.96 0.27
N ALA A 159 7.75 8.03 0.62
CA ALA A 159 7.48 6.85 -0.20
C ALA A 159 6.98 7.23 -1.61
N LEU A 160 5.99 8.11 -1.69
CA LEU A 160 5.43 8.55 -2.98
C LEU A 160 6.43 9.30 -3.86
N SER A 161 7.41 9.97 -3.27
CA SER A 161 8.47 10.67 -4.01
C SER A 161 9.55 9.71 -4.55
N HIS A 162 9.62 8.49 -4.04
CA HIS A 162 10.68 7.54 -4.38
C HIS A 162 10.46 6.92 -5.77
N PRO A 163 11.51 6.80 -6.63
CA PRO A 163 11.37 6.33 -8.01
C PRO A 163 10.95 4.86 -8.15
N ALA A 164 11.18 4.03 -7.13
CA ALA A 164 10.78 2.61 -7.14
C ALA A 164 9.33 2.39 -6.66
N ILE A 165 8.64 3.42 -6.21
CA ILE A 165 7.30 3.31 -5.62
C ILE A 165 6.26 3.85 -6.59
N MET A 166 5.28 3.02 -6.93
CA MET A 166 4.13 3.35 -7.75
C MET A 166 2.97 3.86 -6.89
N LEU A 167 1.99 4.50 -7.52
CA LEU A 167 0.72 4.78 -6.85
C LEU A 167 -0.19 3.56 -6.93
N ALA A 168 -0.83 3.22 -5.81
CA ALA A 168 -1.94 2.29 -5.74
C ALA A 168 -3.05 2.87 -4.87
N SER A 169 -4.25 2.32 -4.95
CA SER A 169 -5.35 2.72 -4.07
C SER A 169 -5.45 1.86 -2.82
N ASP A 170 -5.10 0.60 -2.92
CA ASP A 170 -5.38 -0.42 -1.90
C ASP A 170 -6.85 -0.32 -1.40
N GLY A 171 -7.73 0.06 -2.33
CA GLY A 171 -9.12 0.42 -2.04
C GLY A 171 -10.01 -0.79 -1.95
N LEU A 172 -10.68 -0.93 -0.82
CA LEU A 172 -11.81 -1.84 -0.64
C LEU A 172 -13.07 -1.01 -0.39
N MET A 173 -14.11 -1.26 -1.19
CA MET A 173 -15.42 -0.68 -1.01
C MET A 173 -16.43 -1.81 -0.82
N ASP A 174 -17.07 -1.83 0.36
CA ASP A 174 -18.15 -2.76 0.64
C ASP A 174 -19.43 -1.96 0.89
N ARG A 175 -20.48 -2.24 0.11
CA ARG A 175 -21.81 -1.59 0.20
C ARG A 175 -21.75 -0.06 0.23
N GLY A 176 -20.83 0.54 -0.52
CA GLY A 176 -20.62 1.98 -0.56
C GLY A 176 -19.88 2.55 0.67
N GLN A 177 -19.31 1.71 1.50
CA GLN A 177 -18.48 2.08 2.66
C GLN A 177 -17.02 1.66 2.41
N GLY A 178 -16.09 2.33 3.04
CA GLY A 178 -14.67 2.03 2.94
C GLY A 178 -13.78 3.24 3.14
N HIS A 179 -12.49 3.01 3.13
CA HIS A 179 -11.52 4.09 3.21
C HIS A 179 -11.62 4.97 1.94
N PRO A 180 -11.55 6.32 2.05
CA PRO A 180 -11.60 7.23 0.89
C PRO A 180 -10.60 6.90 -0.22
N ARG A 181 -9.50 6.23 0.09
CA ARG A 181 -8.46 5.81 -0.86
C ARG A 181 -8.99 5.00 -2.04
N GLY A 182 -10.10 4.27 -1.87
CA GLY A 182 -10.72 3.49 -2.94
C GLY A 182 -11.14 4.33 -4.16
N ALA A 183 -11.60 5.56 -3.93
CA ALA A 183 -11.99 6.49 -5.00
C ALA A 183 -10.99 7.67 -5.14
N GLY A 184 -10.40 8.11 -4.03
CA GLY A 184 -9.64 9.36 -3.96
C GLY A 184 -8.13 9.24 -4.19
N ALA A 185 -7.52 8.04 -4.17
CA ALA A 185 -6.06 7.92 -4.22
C ALA A 185 -5.42 8.62 -5.44
N PHE A 186 -5.96 8.41 -6.62
CA PHE A 186 -5.44 9.00 -7.85
C PHE A 186 -5.69 10.51 -7.94
N PRO A 187 -6.92 11.02 -7.73
CA PRO A 187 -7.15 12.45 -7.64
C PRO A 187 -6.31 13.14 -6.56
N ARG A 188 -6.14 12.51 -5.38
CA ARG A 188 -5.38 13.05 -4.26
C ARG A 188 -3.90 13.28 -4.61
N LEU A 189 -3.28 12.34 -5.35
CA LEU A 189 -1.90 12.56 -5.79
C LEU A 189 -1.78 13.84 -6.62
N LEU A 190 -2.73 14.08 -7.50
CA LEU A 190 -2.74 15.28 -8.36
C LEU A 190 -3.03 16.55 -7.54
N CYS A 191 -4.10 16.58 -6.75
CA CYS A 191 -4.52 17.81 -6.06
C CYS A 191 -3.70 18.11 -4.79
N ARG A 192 -3.06 17.12 -4.14
CA ARG A 192 -2.32 17.34 -2.88
C ARG A 192 -0.80 17.26 -3.01
N TYR A 193 -0.31 16.64 -4.09
CA TYR A 193 1.15 16.52 -4.31
C TYR A 193 1.58 17.33 -5.51
N VAL A 194 0.92 17.20 -6.66
CA VAL A 194 1.30 17.96 -7.86
C VAL A 194 0.91 19.43 -7.73
N ALA A 195 -0.33 19.75 -7.41
CA ALA A 195 -0.77 21.14 -7.24
C ALA A 195 -0.06 21.86 -6.08
N ALA A 196 0.43 21.12 -5.08
CA ALA A 196 1.23 21.67 -3.99
C ALA A 196 2.74 21.78 -4.31
N GLY A 197 3.16 21.43 -5.53
CA GLY A 197 4.58 21.49 -5.95
C GLY A 197 5.49 20.44 -5.29
N LYS A 198 4.92 19.41 -4.65
CA LYS A 198 5.68 18.32 -4.00
C LYS A 198 6.14 17.25 -4.98
N MET A 199 5.53 17.18 -6.16
CA MET A 199 5.82 16.25 -7.24
C MET A 199 5.52 16.92 -8.57
N ASN A 200 6.29 16.65 -9.61
CA ASN A 200 5.93 17.11 -10.95
C ASN A 200 4.82 16.22 -11.57
N LEU A 201 4.13 16.77 -12.56
CA LEU A 201 3.00 16.07 -13.19
C LEU A 201 3.45 14.81 -13.94
N ASP A 202 4.61 14.85 -14.60
CA ASP A 202 5.11 13.72 -15.39
C ASP A 202 5.41 12.52 -14.50
N ASP A 203 6.05 12.73 -13.36
CA ASP A 203 6.31 11.67 -12.37
C ASP A 203 5.00 11.13 -11.79
N ALA A 204 4.04 11.98 -11.47
CA ALA A 204 2.74 11.55 -10.98
C ALA A 204 2.02 10.66 -12.00
N VAL A 205 1.97 11.09 -13.26
CA VAL A 205 1.36 10.31 -14.36
C VAL A 205 2.11 9.00 -14.59
N ALA A 206 3.44 9.02 -14.55
CA ALA A 206 4.23 7.80 -14.67
C ALA A 206 3.91 6.78 -13.56
N LYS A 207 3.83 7.24 -12.30
CA LYS A 207 3.48 6.39 -11.14
C LYS A 207 2.07 5.81 -11.21
N MET A 208 1.15 6.52 -11.83
CA MET A 208 -0.26 6.09 -11.99
C MET A 208 -0.49 5.19 -13.19
N SER A 209 0.39 5.19 -14.19
CA SER A 209 0.09 4.56 -15.48
C SER A 209 1.28 3.83 -16.11
N ALA A 210 2.34 4.52 -16.52
CA ALA A 210 3.45 3.92 -17.24
C ALA A 210 4.23 2.88 -16.41
N MET A 211 4.53 3.21 -15.14
CA MET A 211 5.27 2.31 -14.24
C MET A 211 4.49 1.01 -13.95
N PRO A 212 3.21 1.06 -13.53
CA PRO A 212 2.45 -0.18 -13.33
C PRO A 212 2.23 -0.95 -14.63
N ALA A 213 2.02 -0.30 -15.77
CA ALA A 213 1.91 -0.97 -17.06
C ALA A 213 3.21 -1.71 -17.42
N GLN A 214 4.35 -1.07 -17.26
CA GLN A 214 5.66 -1.71 -17.47
C GLN A 214 5.88 -2.89 -16.51
N LYS A 215 5.57 -2.70 -15.23
CA LYS A 215 5.75 -3.74 -14.20
C LYS A 215 4.91 -4.99 -14.48
N LEU A 216 3.71 -4.80 -15.02
CA LEU A 216 2.79 -5.89 -15.39
C LEU A 216 3.03 -6.46 -16.80
N GLY A 217 3.98 -5.91 -17.54
CA GLY A 217 4.25 -6.32 -18.93
C GLY A 217 3.14 -5.93 -19.91
N LEU A 218 2.38 -4.87 -19.62
CA LEU A 218 1.28 -4.38 -20.47
C LEU A 218 1.82 -3.46 -21.58
N THR A 219 2.37 -4.03 -22.61
CA THR A 219 3.13 -3.32 -23.65
C THR A 219 2.31 -2.30 -24.45
N ARG A 220 0.96 -2.38 -24.42
CA ARG A 220 0.07 -1.47 -25.14
C ARG A 220 -0.61 -0.44 -24.25
N LYS A 221 -0.30 -0.39 -22.94
CA LYS A 221 -0.93 0.50 -21.96
C LYS A 221 0.07 1.47 -21.34
N GLY A 222 -0.45 2.48 -20.66
CA GLY A 222 0.35 3.47 -19.91
C GLY A 222 1.11 4.47 -20.80
N THR A 223 0.75 4.59 -22.09
CA THR A 223 1.43 5.48 -23.03
C THR A 223 0.49 5.96 -24.14
N LEU A 224 0.69 7.20 -24.59
CA LEU A 224 0.02 7.80 -25.73
C LEU A 224 0.91 7.69 -26.98
N ARG A 225 0.99 6.50 -27.57
CA ARG A 225 1.78 6.25 -28.78
C ARG A 225 0.93 5.54 -29.84
N LYS A 226 1.40 5.56 -31.09
CA LYS A 226 0.79 4.77 -32.16
C LYS A 226 0.74 3.28 -31.76
N ASP A 227 -0.36 2.63 -32.05
CA ASP A 227 -0.64 1.21 -31.76
C ASP A 227 -0.79 0.88 -30.26
N ALA A 228 -0.80 1.88 -29.36
CA ALA A 228 -1.23 1.69 -27.98
C ALA A 228 -2.76 1.61 -27.87
N ASP A 229 -3.25 1.05 -26.79
CA ASP A 229 -4.68 1.07 -26.48
C ASP A 229 -5.10 2.49 -26.11
N ALA A 230 -6.27 2.91 -26.60
CA ALA A 230 -6.78 4.28 -26.41
C ALA A 230 -7.52 4.42 -25.07
N ASP A 231 -6.89 4.01 -23.96
CA ASP A 231 -7.38 4.24 -22.61
C ASP A 231 -6.97 5.66 -22.18
N ILE A 232 -7.84 6.62 -22.42
CA ILE A 232 -7.53 8.06 -22.28
C ILE A 232 -8.32 8.64 -21.11
N VAL A 233 -7.61 9.29 -20.18
CA VAL A 233 -8.20 10.06 -19.09
C VAL A 233 -7.95 11.55 -19.36
N ILE A 234 -9.01 12.36 -19.31
CA ILE A 234 -8.97 13.81 -19.40
C ILE A 234 -9.36 14.38 -18.05
N PHE A 235 -8.54 15.27 -17.51
CA PHE A 235 -8.79 15.91 -16.23
C PHE A 235 -8.35 17.38 -16.25
N ASP A 236 -8.91 18.15 -15.31
CA ASP A 236 -8.61 19.56 -15.11
C ASP A 236 -7.93 19.70 -13.76
N MET A 237 -6.66 20.18 -13.76
CA MET A 237 -5.84 20.33 -12.57
C MET A 237 -6.44 21.31 -11.55
N ASP A 238 -7.19 22.33 -11.99
CA ASP A 238 -7.80 23.32 -11.10
C ASP A 238 -9.08 22.80 -10.44
N ARG A 239 -9.68 21.76 -11.01
CA ARG A 239 -10.98 21.20 -10.58
C ARG A 239 -10.88 19.83 -9.93
N ILE A 240 -9.80 19.08 -10.18
CA ILE A 240 -9.65 17.73 -9.62
C ILE A 240 -9.57 17.77 -8.09
N ARG A 241 -10.33 16.91 -7.43
CA ARG A 241 -10.41 16.80 -5.95
C ARG A 241 -10.50 15.33 -5.54
N ASP A 242 -10.13 15.05 -4.30
CA ASP A 242 -10.33 13.78 -3.60
C ASP A 242 -11.49 13.87 -2.58
#